data_0e09abd3d804e2be4552c2c67ad588ca
#
_entry.id   0e09abd3d804e2be4552c2c67ad588ca
#
_cell.length_a   1.000
_cell.length_b   1.000
_cell.length_c   1.000
_cell.angle_alpha   90.00
_cell.angle_beta   90.00
_cell.angle_gamma   90.00
#
_symmetry.space_group_name_H-M   'P 1'
#
loop_
_entity.id
_entity.type
_entity.pdbx_description
1 polymer ?
#
loop_
_entity_poly.entity_id
_entity_poly.type
_entity_poly.pdbx_seq_one_letter_code
_entity_poly.pdbx_strand_id
1 'polypeptide(L)'
;MRGKNRLKLCWSVGVVLTVCLVNGCAAYKFSSPLLPLRENENGELMFQSLVLGIDSPADPSQSYELGKLIEDLNKTRLFKAVQYTDRLVSADLILTSFSYQETNAYEACPLGFAGQILTMGTVGLIPQICNSKNEVSFVLYSPRRDQQKKKVSFTYQTQTILGWVALLYTPSSAWTAKPANDERPNLLKAVFLHEAKDIQTILR
;
A
#
# COMPACT_ATOMS: atom_id res chain seq x y z
N MET A 1 14.58 36.93 39.99
CA MET A 1 13.94 36.70 38.69
C MET A 1 14.44 35.45 37.89
N ARG A 2 15.34 34.62 38.42
CA ARG A 2 15.92 33.45 37.67
C ARG A 2 15.06 32.17 37.69
N GLY A 3 14.04 32.05 38.54
CA GLY A 3 13.28 30.78 38.69
C GLY A 3 12.21 30.51 37.61
N LYS A 4 11.58 31.58 37.07
CA LYS A 4 10.46 31.43 36.10
C LYS A 4 10.88 30.89 34.71
N ASN A 5 12.14 31.10 34.31
CA ASN A 5 12.60 30.62 32.99
C ASN A 5 12.99 29.13 33.01
N ARG A 6 13.40 28.59 34.16
CA ARG A 6 13.70 27.16 34.28
C ARG A 6 12.44 26.29 34.24
N LEU A 7 11.33 26.80 34.83
CA LEU A 7 10.06 26.07 34.79
C LEU A 7 9.47 26.00 33.38
N LYS A 8 9.57 27.08 32.60
CA LYS A 8 9.10 27.13 31.22
C LYS A 8 9.94 26.20 30.30
N LEU A 9 11.25 26.10 30.56
CA LEU A 9 12.13 25.21 29.80
C LEU A 9 11.84 23.73 30.09
N CYS A 10 11.62 23.36 31.36
CA CYS A 10 11.21 22.00 31.70
C CYS A 10 9.85 21.62 31.14
N TRP A 11 8.90 22.55 31.07
CA TRP A 11 7.58 22.32 30.49
C TRP A 11 7.65 22.12 28.97
N SER A 12 8.41 22.96 28.26
CA SER A 12 8.58 22.83 26.81
C SER A 12 9.32 21.56 26.43
N VAL A 13 10.36 21.17 27.19
CA VAL A 13 11.07 19.91 26.98
C VAL A 13 10.15 18.72 27.27
N GLY A 14 9.35 18.78 28.33
CA GLY A 14 8.36 17.76 28.66
C GLY A 14 7.30 17.59 27.58
N VAL A 15 6.75 18.70 27.05
CA VAL A 15 5.76 18.65 25.96
C VAL A 15 6.36 18.10 24.67
N VAL A 16 7.57 18.51 24.30
CA VAL A 16 8.26 17.97 23.11
C VAL A 16 8.56 16.51 23.28
N LEU A 17 9.05 16.09 24.46
CA LEU A 17 9.27 14.66 24.74
C LEU A 17 7.96 13.87 24.67
N THR A 18 6.87 14.37 25.23
CA THR A 18 5.56 13.72 25.19
C THR A 18 5.02 13.61 23.76
N VAL A 19 5.18 14.65 22.93
CA VAL A 19 4.78 14.64 21.53
C VAL A 19 5.61 13.64 20.72
N CYS A 20 6.92 13.54 20.97
CA CYS A 20 7.77 12.51 20.35
C CYS A 20 7.42 11.09 20.83
N LEU A 21 6.99 10.94 22.09
CA LEU A 21 6.59 9.66 22.67
C LEU A 21 5.22 9.19 22.13
N VAL A 22 4.30 10.10 21.86
CA VAL A 22 2.95 9.78 21.36
C VAL A 22 2.96 9.50 19.85
N ASN A 23 3.85 10.12 19.09
CA ASN A 23 4.02 9.84 17.65
C ASN A 23 4.87 8.58 17.39
N GLY A 24 4.84 7.61 18.28
CA GLY A 24 5.44 6.29 18.26
C GLY A 24 6.38 6.01 17.09
N CYS A 25 7.64 5.75 17.39
CA CYS A 25 8.58 5.31 16.37
C CYS A 25 8.04 4.05 15.69
N ALA A 26 7.81 4.13 14.40
CA ALA A 26 7.38 3.01 13.58
C ALA A 26 8.36 2.81 12.43
N ALA A 27 8.71 1.57 12.16
CA ALA A 27 9.46 1.18 10.98
C ALA A 27 8.62 0.21 10.17
N TYR A 28 8.63 0.39 8.86
CA TYR A 28 7.84 -0.39 7.92
C TYR A 28 8.78 -1.10 6.95
N LYS A 29 8.44 -2.33 6.62
CA LYS A 29 9.07 -3.08 5.54
C LYS A 29 7.99 -3.62 4.63
N PHE A 30 8.17 -3.38 3.35
CA PHE A 30 7.31 -3.88 2.30
C PHE A 30 8.07 -4.91 1.46
N SER A 31 7.45 -6.03 1.15
CA SER A 31 8.05 -7.06 0.31
C SER A 31 7.03 -7.72 -0.61
N SER A 32 7.44 -7.95 -1.84
CA SER A 32 6.69 -8.70 -2.83
C SER A 32 7.67 -9.45 -3.74
N PRO A 33 7.32 -10.64 -4.25
CA PRO A 33 8.14 -11.35 -5.22
C PRO A 33 8.31 -10.62 -6.56
N LEU A 34 7.45 -9.62 -6.82
CA LEU A 34 7.49 -8.80 -8.05
C LEU A 34 8.39 -7.57 -7.92
N LEU A 35 8.95 -7.31 -6.75
CA LEU A 35 9.91 -6.22 -6.52
C LEU A 35 11.34 -6.81 -6.36
N PRO A 36 12.40 -6.08 -6.82
CA PRO A 36 12.39 -4.77 -7.47
C PRO A 36 11.81 -4.79 -8.89
N LEU A 37 11.33 -3.63 -9.33
CA LEU A 37 10.85 -3.42 -10.69
C LEU A 37 11.93 -3.82 -11.72
N ARG A 38 11.55 -4.66 -12.69
CA ARG A 38 12.34 -4.87 -13.90
C ARG A 38 11.92 -3.82 -14.93
N GLU A 39 12.88 -3.10 -15.45
CA GLU A 39 12.62 -2.14 -16.51
C GLU A 39 12.04 -2.84 -17.74
N ASN A 40 10.87 -2.39 -18.16
CA ASN A 40 10.20 -2.85 -19.36
C ASN A 40 9.62 -1.64 -20.10
N GLU A 41 10.49 -0.87 -20.75
CA GLU A 41 10.15 0.37 -21.44
C GLU A 41 9.03 0.16 -22.48
N ASN A 42 9.06 -0.93 -23.23
CA ASN A 42 8.02 -1.23 -24.23
C ASN A 42 6.66 -1.46 -23.57
N GLY A 43 6.62 -2.09 -22.39
CA GLY A 43 5.40 -2.27 -21.62
C GLY A 43 4.85 -0.93 -21.10
N GLU A 44 5.72 -0.05 -20.61
CA GLU A 44 5.32 1.28 -20.14
C GLU A 44 4.69 2.11 -21.26
N LEU A 45 5.34 2.21 -22.40
CA LEU A 45 4.84 2.96 -23.55
C LEU A 45 3.46 2.46 -24.02
N MET A 46 3.25 1.15 -24.00
CA MET A 46 1.94 0.56 -24.33
C MET A 46 0.86 1.07 -23.38
N PHE A 47 1.08 1.00 -22.08
CA PHE A 47 0.08 1.40 -21.09
C PHE A 47 -0.20 2.92 -21.08
N GLN A 48 0.82 3.75 -21.35
CA GLN A 48 0.66 5.20 -21.40
C GLN A 48 -0.33 5.69 -22.48
N SER A 49 -0.63 4.86 -23.47
CA SER A 49 -1.64 5.17 -24.48
C SER A 49 -3.05 4.73 -24.09
N LEU A 50 -3.20 3.90 -23.06
CA LEU A 50 -4.47 3.25 -22.72
C LEU A 50 -5.23 3.99 -21.62
N VAL A 51 -6.56 3.92 -21.74
CA VAL A 51 -7.49 4.34 -20.68
C VAL A 51 -7.96 3.10 -19.93
N LEU A 52 -7.69 3.07 -18.62
CA LEU A 52 -8.16 2.01 -17.72
C LEU A 52 -9.50 2.42 -17.10
N GLY A 53 -10.54 1.66 -17.41
CA GLY A 53 -11.83 1.74 -16.75
C GLY A 53 -11.88 0.80 -15.55
N ILE A 54 -12.57 1.20 -14.50
CA ILE A 54 -12.73 0.40 -13.30
C ILE A 54 -14.22 0.28 -12.98
N ASP A 55 -14.73 -0.94 -12.95
CA ASP A 55 -16.10 -1.23 -12.54
C ASP A 55 -16.26 -1.03 -11.04
N SER A 56 -17.45 -0.60 -10.64
CA SER A 56 -17.83 -0.56 -9.23
C SER A 56 -17.72 -1.96 -8.62
N PRO A 57 -17.23 -2.10 -7.39
CA PRO A 57 -17.11 -3.41 -6.77
C PRO A 57 -18.49 -4.01 -6.53
N ALA A 58 -18.62 -5.31 -6.72
CA ALA A 58 -19.86 -6.04 -6.43
C ALA A 58 -20.20 -6.00 -4.92
N ASP A 59 -19.17 -5.94 -4.07
CA ASP A 59 -19.29 -5.80 -2.63
C ASP A 59 -18.94 -4.37 -2.20
N PRO A 60 -19.90 -3.60 -1.62
CA PRO A 60 -19.65 -2.24 -1.14
C PRO A 60 -18.52 -2.14 -0.11
N SER A 61 -18.23 -3.20 0.64
CA SER A 61 -17.13 -3.23 1.62
C SER A 61 -15.76 -3.06 0.95
N GLN A 62 -15.65 -3.41 -0.32
CA GLN A 62 -14.44 -3.27 -1.12
C GLN A 62 -14.23 -1.85 -1.69
N SER A 63 -15.22 -0.97 -1.58
CA SER A 63 -15.19 0.36 -2.21
C SER A 63 -14.03 1.22 -1.72
N TYR A 64 -13.69 1.11 -0.43
CA TYR A 64 -12.56 1.84 0.15
C TYR A 64 -11.21 1.39 -0.44
N GLU A 65 -10.99 0.07 -0.51
CA GLU A 65 -9.74 -0.48 -1.05
C GLU A 65 -9.65 -0.27 -2.57
N LEU A 66 -10.78 -0.32 -3.27
CA LEU A 66 -10.84 0.02 -4.69
C LEU A 66 -10.49 1.51 -4.92
N GLY A 67 -10.99 2.41 -4.08
CA GLY A 67 -10.63 3.83 -4.11
C GLY A 67 -9.13 4.05 -3.94
N LYS A 68 -8.51 3.35 -3.00
CA LYS A 68 -7.06 3.35 -2.82
C LYS A 68 -6.32 2.80 -4.04
N LEU A 69 -6.81 1.71 -4.63
CA LEU A 69 -6.23 1.15 -5.85
C LEU A 69 -6.20 2.18 -6.98
N ILE A 70 -7.30 2.92 -7.18
CA ILE A 70 -7.39 3.98 -8.18
C ILE A 70 -6.38 5.09 -7.91
N GLU A 71 -6.29 5.53 -6.66
CA GLU A 71 -5.32 6.56 -6.27
C GLU A 71 -3.88 6.10 -6.52
N ASP A 72 -3.55 4.87 -6.16
CA ASP A 72 -2.24 4.29 -6.36
C ASP A 72 -1.91 4.12 -7.85
N LEU A 73 -2.87 3.66 -8.66
CA LEU A 73 -2.72 3.56 -10.11
C LEU A 73 -2.48 4.93 -10.76
N ASN A 74 -3.19 5.96 -10.31
CA ASN A 74 -2.96 7.33 -10.78
C ASN A 74 -1.56 7.85 -10.41
N LYS A 75 -1.05 7.49 -9.23
CA LYS A 75 0.32 7.83 -8.80
C LYS A 75 1.39 7.18 -9.68
N THR A 76 1.13 5.99 -10.23
CA THR A 76 2.08 5.30 -11.12
C THR A 76 2.30 6.03 -12.44
N ARG A 77 1.34 6.83 -12.90
CA ARG A 77 1.30 7.44 -14.24
C ARG A 77 1.49 6.42 -15.37
N LEU A 78 1.14 5.15 -15.11
CA LEU A 78 1.30 4.06 -16.06
C LEU A 78 0.26 4.17 -17.19
N PHE A 79 -0.96 4.59 -16.87
CA PHE A 79 -2.06 4.73 -17.82
C PHE A 79 -2.27 6.19 -18.21
N LYS A 80 -2.82 6.42 -19.41
CA LYS A 80 -3.26 7.74 -19.88
C LYS A 80 -4.29 8.34 -18.93
N ALA A 81 -5.24 7.52 -18.49
CA ALA A 81 -6.23 7.87 -17.48
C ALA A 81 -6.73 6.61 -16.78
N VAL A 82 -7.07 6.75 -15.48
CA VAL A 82 -7.74 5.73 -14.69
C VAL A 82 -9.04 6.33 -14.18
N GLN A 83 -10.18 5.72 -14.49
CA GLN A 83 -11.50 6.28 -14.20
C GLN A 83 -12.52 5.21 -13.86
N TYR A 84 -13.51 5.56 -13.05
CA TYR A 84 -14.69 4.72 -12.90
C TYR A 84 -15.47 4.68 -14.21
N THR A 85 -15.91 3.50 -14.60
CA THR A 85 -16.80 3.34 -15.76
C THR A 85 -18.20 3.02 -15.30
N ASP A 86 -19.04 4.03 -15.21
CA ASP A 86 -20.49 3.83 -15.15
C ASP A 86 -21.07 3.42 -16.53
N ARG A 87 -20.30 3.66 -17.59
CA ARG A 87 -20.63 3.32 -18.96
C ARG A 87 -19.37 2.91 -19.72
N LEU A 88 -19.36 1.69 -20.17
CA LEU A 88 -18.30 0.94 -20.84
C LEU A 88 -17.71 1.54 -22.14
N VAL A 89 -18.05 2.77 -22.52
CA VAL A 89 -17.89 3.26 -23.89
C VAL A 89 -16.53 3.87 -24.22
N SER A 90 -15.72 4.22 -23.23
CA SER A 90 -14.48 4.97 -23.50
C SER A 90 -13.17 4.36 -22.94
N ALA A 91 -13.23 3.20 -22.32
CA ALA A 91 -12.04 2.53 -21.80
C ALA A 91 -11.49 1.52 -22.82
N ASP A 92 -10.16 1.42 -22.91
CA ASP A 92 -9.47 0.42 -23.72
C ASP A 92 -9.35 -0.91 -22.99
N LEU A 93 -9.20 -0.83 -21.66
CA LEU A 93 -9.08 -1.95 -20.74
C LEU A 93 -9.98 -1.72 -19.54
N ILE A 94 -10.67 -2.75 -19.10
CA ILE A 94 -11.58 -2.67 -17.94
C ILE A 94 -11.10 -3.62 -16.85
N LEU A 95 -11.02 -3.11 -15.62
CA LEU A 95 -10.78 -3.85 -14.40
C LEU A 95 -12.12 -4.11 -13.71
N THR A 96 -12.42 -5.37 -13.46
CA THR A 96 -13.64 -5.83 -12.78
C THR A 96 -13.33 -6.91 -11.76
N SER A 97 -14.32 -7.31 -10.98
CA SER A 97 -14.20 -8.38 -9.97
C SER A 97 -13.04 -8.16 -9.01
N PHE A 98 -12.86 -6.91 -8.60
CA PHE A 98 -11.84 -6.57 -7.60
C PHE A 98 -12.11 -7.26 -6.27
N SER A 99 -11.07 -7.88 -5.71
CA SER A 99 -11.10 -8.50 -4.38
C SER A 99 -9.79 -8.18 -3.66
N TYR A 100 -9.92 -7.71 -2.45
CA TYR A 100 -8.83 -7.48 -1.52
C TYR A 100 -9.06 -8.31 -0.25
N GLN A 101 -8.05 -9.06 0.15
CA GLN A 101 -8.06 -9.85 1.37
C GLN A 101 -6.80 -9.53 2.18
N GLU A 102 -7.01 -9.18 3.43
CA GLU A 102 -5.94 -8.93 4.38
C GLU A 102 -5.99 -9.97 5.49
N THR A 103 -4.84 -10.50 5.89
CA THR A 103 -4.74 -11.31 7.11
C THR A 103 -5.18 -10.47 8.29
N ASN A 104 -6.09 -10.99 9.11
CA ASN A 104 -6.60 -10.31 10.30
C ASN A 104 -5.47 -9.72 11.13
N ALA A 105 -5.63 -8.47 11.56
CA ALA A 105 -4.62 -7.75 12.35
C ALA A 105 -4.24 -8.50 13.65
N TYR A 106 -5.15 -9.29 14.21
CA TYR A 106 -4.89 -10.13 15.38
C TYR A 106 -3.96 -11.31 15.09
N GLU A 107 -4.05 -11.90 13.90
CA GLU A 107 -3.14 -12.96 13.46
C GLU A 107 -1.79 -12.38 13.02
N ALA A 108 -1.82 -11.14 12.51
CA ALA A 108 -0.64 -10.44 12.04
C ALA A 108 0.30 -9.98 13.17
N CYS A 109 -0.26 -9.69 14.35
CA CYS A 109 0.46 -9.17 15.51
C CYS A 109 0.45 -10.20 16.64
N PRO A 110 1.57 -10.88 16.92
CA PRO A 110 1.69 -11.70 18.13
C PRO A 110 1.33 -10.85 19.34
N LEU A 111 0.53 -11.40 20.24
CA LEU A 111 -0.05 -10.71 21.39
C LEU A 111 -1.22 -9.74 21.05
N GLY A 112 -1.55 -9.47 19.81
CA GLY A 112 -2.71 -8.67 19.42
C GLY A 112 -2.84 -7.37 20.20
N PHE A 113 -4.02 -7.11 20.77
CA PHE A 113 -4.30 -5.92 21.57
C PHE A 113 -3.44 -5.84 22.85
N ALA A 114 -3.11 -6.97 23.48
CA ALA A 114 -2.25 -7.00 24.66
C ALA A 114 -0.82 -6.50 24.34
N GLY A 115 -0.30 -6.82 23.16
CA GLY A 115 0.98 -6.29 22.69
C GLY A 115 0.97 -4.77 22.52
N GLN A 116 -0.14 -4.21 22.02
CA GLN A 116 -0.30 -2.75 21.91
C GLN A 116 -0.30 -2.08 23.28
N ILE A 117 -1.05 -2.64 24.24
CA ILE A 117 -1.07 -2.12 25.62
C ILE A 117 0.33 -2.20 26.24
N LEU A 118 1.07 -3.30 26.06
CA LEU A 118 2.43 -3.44 26.57
C LEU A 118 3.37 -2.42 25.93
N THR A 119 3.31 -2.24 24.61
CA THR A 119 4.13 -1.25 23.91
C THR A 119 3.82 0.16 24.39
N MET A 120 2.55 0.51 24.54
CA MET A 120 2.11 1.81 25.07
C MET A 120 2.48 1.98 26.54
N GLY A 121 2.21 0.98 27.38
CA GLY A 121 2.48 1.00 28.83
C GLY A 121 3.96 1.08 29.17
N THR A 122 4.82 0.54 28.31
CA THR A 122 6.28 0.63 28.45
C THR A 122 6.88 1.80 27.66
N VAL A 123 6.03 2.71 27.17
CA VAL A 123 6.44 3.86 26.34
C VAL A 123 7.28 3.38 25.14
N GLY A 124 6.92 2.24 24.55
CA GLY A 124 7.60 1.70 23.38
C GLY A 124 8.92 0.97 23.64
N LEU A 125 9.30 0.71 24.90
CA LEU A 125 10.50 -0.08 25.24
C LEU A 125 10.32 -1.54 24.84
N ILE A 126 9.10 -2.08 24.93
CA ILE A 126 8.77 -3.41 24.43
C ILE A 126 8.20 -3.23 23.01
N PRO A 127 8.94 -3.66 21.98
CA PRO A 127 8.46 -3.48 20.61
C PRO A 127 7.36 -4.48 20.28
N GLN A 128 6.42 -4.04 19.43
CA GLN A 128 5.48 -4.93 18.77
C GLN A 128 5.88 -5.07 17.31
N ILE A 129 5.98 -6.31 16.84
CA ILE A 129 6.25 -6.63 15.44
C ILE A 129 4.98 -7.23 14.85
N CYS A 130 4.44 -6.61 13.83
CA CYS A 130 3.25 -7.05 13.14
C CYS A 130 3.61 -7.43 11.70
N ASN A 131 3.09 -8.57 11.24
CA ASN A 131 3.24 -9.03 9.86
C ASN A 131 1.86 -9.19 9.26
N SER A 132 1.55 -8.51 8.18
CA SER A 132 0.33 -8.76 7.42
C SER A 132 0.66 -9.26 6.02
N LYS A 133 -0.14 -10.20 5.54
CA LYS A 133 -0.11 -10.69 4.17
C LYS A 133 -1.37 -10.21 3.49
N ASN A 134 -1.20 -9.57 2.36
CA ASN A 134 -2.29 -9.01 1.58
C ASN A 134 -2.35 -9.73 0.24
N GLU A 135 -3.53 -10.08 -0.19
CA GLU A 135 -3.81 -10.67 -1.49
C GLU A 135 -4.78 -9.76 -2.24
N VAL A 136 -4.41 -9.42 -3.46
CA VAL A 136 -5.22 -8.61 -4.36
C VAL A 136 -5.46 -9.41 -5.62
N SER A 137 -6.72 -9.46 -6.05
CA SER A 137 -7.07 -10.06 -7.33
C SER A 137 -8.11 -9.22 -8.07
N PHE A 138 -8.02 -9.23 -9.39
CA PHE A 138 -8.98 -8.59 -10.28
C PHE A 138 -8.97 -9.25 -11.65
N VAL A 139 -9.97 -8.96 -12.45
CA VAL A 139 -10.07 -9.45 -13.82
C VAL A 139 -9.95 -8.28 -14.77
N LEU A 140 -9.11 -8.42 -15.78
CA LEU A 140 -8.94 -7.46 -16.88
C LEU A 140 -9.61 -7.99 -18.14
N TYR A 141 -10.31 -7.13 -18.88
CA TYR A 141 -10.82 -7.44 -20.21
C TYR A 141 -10.88 -6.18 -21.08
N SER A 142 -10.87 -6.38 -22.40
CA SER A 142 -11.11 -5.30 -23.36
C SER A 142 -12.59 -5.27 -23.76
N PRO A 143 -13.27 -4.11 -23.70
CA PRO A 143 -14.67 -4.01 -24.12
C PRO A 143 -14.87 -4.33 -25.58
N ARG A 144 -13.80 -4.29 -26.40
CA ARG A 144 -13.85 -4.66 -27.83
C ARG A 144 -13.82 -6.18 -28.04
N ARG A 145 -13.40 -6.96 -27.02
CA ARG A 145 -13.22 -8.42 -27.06
C ARG A 145 -13.65 -9.06 -25.76
N ASP A 146 -14.93 -8.99 -25.45
CA ASP A 146 -15.52 -9.44 -24.18
C ASP A 146 -15.23 -10.93 -23.82
N GLN A 147 -14.81 -11.72 -24.79
CA GLN A 147 -14.50 -13.14 -24.57
C GLN A 147 -13.12 -13.39 -23.94
N GLN A 148 -12.18 -12.45 -24.01
CA GLN A 148 -10.84 -12.63 -23.47
C GLN A 148 -10.70 -11.90 -22.15
N LYS A 149 -10.73 -12.67 -21.08
CA LYS A 149 -10.56 -12.18 -19.70
C LYS A 149 -9.25 -12.70 -19.11
N LYS A 150 -8.50 -11.84 -18.46
CA LYS A 150 -7.29 -12.21 -17.72
C LYS A 150 -7.50 -11.96 -16.24
N LYS A 151 -7.41 -13.02 -15.44
CA LYS A 151 -7.34 -12.88 -13.99
C LYS A 151 -5.91 -12.55 -13.61
N VAL A 152 -5.74 -11.47 -12.87
CA VAL A 152 -4.48 -11.04 -12.27
C VAL A 152 -4.60 -11.20 -10.76
N SER A 153 -3.62 -11.84 -10.14
CA SER A 153 -3.56 -11.94 -8.68
C SER A 153 -2.12 -11.79 -8.21
N PHE A 154 -1.93 -11.07 -7.13
CA PHE A 154 -0.62 -10.89 -6.52
C PHE A 154 -0.71 -10.77 -5.01
N THR A 155 0.39 -11.10 -4.34
CA THR A 155 0.49 -11.01 -2.89
C THR A 155 1.64 -10.09 -2.51
N TYR A 156 1.47 -9.40 -1.39
CA TYR A 156 2.55 -8.65 -0.76
C TYR A 156 2.47 -8.77 0.75
N GLN A 157 3.60 -8.56 1.39
CA GLN A 157 3.69 -8.61 2.85
C GLN A 157 4.13 -7.25 3.37
N THR A 158 3.52 -6.84 4.47
CA THR A 158 3.95 -5.66 5.21
C THR A 158 4.37 -6.09 6.61
N GLN A 159 5.53 -5.62 7.04
CA GLN A 159 5.99 -5.76 8.41
C GLN A 159 6.04 -4.36 9.03
N THR A 160 5.53 -4.26 10.25
CA THR A 160 5.55 -3.03 11.02
C THR A 160 6.20 -3.30 12.37
N ILE A 161 7.18 -2.51 12.73
CA ILE A 161 7.77 -2.51 14.07
C ILE A 161 7.33 -1.23 14.77
N LEU A 162 6.64 -1.36 15.87
CA LEU A 162 6.22 -0.26 16.73
C LEU A 162 7.10 -0.21 17.97
N GLY A 163 7.48 1.00 18.40
CA GLY A 163 8.30 1.25 19.58
C GLY A 163 9.70 1.78 19.24
N TRP A 164 10.48 2.06 20.28
CA TRP A 164 11.82 2.67 20.15
C TRP A 164 12.80 1.84 19.31
N VAL A 165 12.63 0.52 19.32
CA VAL A 165 13.46 -0.39 18.52
C VAL A 165 13.33 -0.08 17.02
N ALA A 166 12.22 0.49 16.58
CA ALA A 166 12.05 0.90 15.20
C ALA A 166 13.13 1.87 14.70
N LEU A 167 13.67 2.72 15.60
CA LEU A 167 14.77 3.64 15.27
C LEU A 167 16.05 2.92 14.87
N LEU A 168 16.28 1.71 15.35
CA LEU A 168 17.45 0.91 15.00
C LEU A 168 17.36 0.31 13.60
N TYR A 169 16.14 0.16 13.09
CA TYR A 169 15.89 -0.46 11.79
C TYR A 169 15.76 0.58 10.67
N THR A 170 15.32 1.81 10.96
CA THR A 170 15.12 2.86 9.95
C THR A 170 16.36 3.24 9.11
N PRO A 171 17.60 3.12 9.61
CA PRO A 171 18.79 3.36 8.79
C PRO A 171 19.05 2.25 7.76
N SER A 172 18.39 1.10 7.87
CA SER A 172 18.54 -0.02 6.94
C SER A 172 17.76 0.25 5.66
N SER A 173 18.35 -0.05 4.51
CA SER A 173 17.68 0.09 3.20
C SER A 173 16.42 -0.77 3.05
N ALA A 174 16.25 -1.78 3.90
CA ALA A 174 15.09 -2.67 3.88
C ALA A 174 13.89 -2.12 4.70
N TRP A 175 14.13 -1.10 5.54
CA TRP A 175 13.13 -0.53 6.42
C TRP A 175 12.98 0.97 6.18
N THR A 176 11.78 1.46 6.24
CA THR A 176 11.46 2.87 6.04
C THR A 176 10.59 3.40 7.17
N ALA A 177 10.76 4.68 7.50
CA ALA A 177 9.84 5.37 8.40
C ALA A 177 8.50 5.73 7.70
N LYS A 178 8.42 5.54 6.37
CA LYS A 178 7.20 5.79 5.61
C LYS A 178 6.28 4.57 5.67
N PRO A 179 4.96 4.77 5.75
CA PRO A 179 3.99 3.69 5.69
C PRO A 179 4.18 2.84 4.42
N ALA A 180 3.88 1.55 4.53
CA ALA A 180 3.96 0.60 3.41
C ALA A 180 3.11 1.01 2.20
N ASN A 181 2.11 1.86 2.39
CA ASN A 181 1.25 2.39 1.33
C ASN A 181 2.01 3.21 0.28
N ASP A 182 3.20 3.75 0.60
CA ASP A 182 4.02 4.50 -0.36
C ASP A 182 4.67 3.59 -1.41
N GLU A 183 4.78 2.28 -1.14
CA GLU A 183 5.35 1.30 -2.06
C GLU A 183 4.30 0.59 -2.94
N ARG A 184 3.01 0.73 -2.62
CA ARG A 184 1.92 0.10 -3.40
C ARG A 184 1.88 0.55 -4.87
N PRO A 185 2.07 1.84 -5.21
CA PRO A 185 2.15 2.27 -6.61
C PRO A 185 3.25 1.54 -7.40
N ASN A 186 4.45 1.39 -6.82
CA ASN A 186 5.56 0.68 -7.45
C ASN A 186 5.22 -0.80 -7.68
N LEU A 187 4.57 -1.44 -6.71
CA LEU A 187 4.11 -2.82 -6.85
C LEU A 187 3.08 -2.95 -7.96
N LEU A 188 2.08 -2.07 -8.01
CA LEU A 188 1.07 -2.09 -9.07
C LEU A 188 1.70 -1.91 -10.46
N LYS A 189 2.64 -0.98 -10.57
CA LYS A 189 3.41 -0.81 -11.80
C LYS A 189 4.13 -2.10 -12.19
N ALA A 190 4.79 -2.78 -11.23
CA ALA A 190 5.46 -4.05 -11.45
C ALA A 190 4.51 -5.16 -11.91
N VAL A 191 3.31 -5.25 -11.30
CA VAL A 191 2.27 -6.21 -11.69
C VAL A 191 1.85 -6.03 -13.14
N PHE A 192 1.48 -4.80 -13.53
CA PHE A 192 1.05 -4.53 -14.90
C PHE A 192 2.17 -4.76 -15.92
N LEU A 193 3.41 -4.38 -15.61
CA LEU A 193 4.56 -4.63 -16.50
C LEU A 193 4.90 -6.11 -16.61
N HIS A 194 4.71 -6.89 -15.55
CA HIS A 194 4.87 -8.35 -15.58
C HIS A 194 3.83 -8.98 -16.51
N GLU A 195 2.59 -8.54 -16.43
CA GLU A 195 1.46 -9.06 -17.21
C GLU A 195 1.33 -8.41 -18.61
N ALA A 196 2.25 -7.52 -18.99
CA ALA A 196 2.12 -6.69 -20.21
C ALA A 196 1.90 -7.51 -21.48
N LYS A 197 2.58 -8.65 -21.64
CA LYS A 197 2.44 -9.52 -22.83
C LYS A 197 1.05 -10.12 -22.93
N ASP A 198 0.51 -10.59 -21.81
CA ASP A 198 -0.83 -11.20 -21.77
C ASP A 198 -1.91 -10.13 -22.00
N ILE A 199 -1.72 -8.95 -21.40
CA ILE A 199 -2.63 -7.82 -21.60
C ILE A 199 -2.61 -7.35 -23.06
N GLN A 200 -1.45 -7.34 -23.71
CA GLN A 200 -1.35 -7.03 -25.12
C GLN A 200 -2.15 -8.01 -26.00
N THR A 201 -2.21 -9.28 -25.61
CA THR A 201 -3.01 -10.30 -26.31
C THR A 201 -4.50 -10.02 -26.21
N ILE A 202 -4.98 -9.50 -25.07
CA ILE A 202 -6.38 -9.11 -24.87
C ILE A 202 -6.75 -7.87 -25.73
N LEU A 203 -5.80 -6.97 -25.95
CA LEU A 203 -6.03 -5.74 -26.70
C LEU A 203 -5.97 -5.92 -28.22
N ARG A 204 -5.28 -6.94 -28.71
CA ARG A 204 -5.21 -7.31 -30.14
C ARG A 204 -6.42 -8.09 -30.59
#